data_8bf42f5b58109d2d6a9c6527f9bd5004
#
_entry.id   8bf42f5b58109d2d6a9c6527f9bd5004
#
_cell.length_a   1.000
_cell.length_b   1.000
_cell.length_c   1.000
_cell.angle_alpha   90.00
_cell.angle_beta   90.00
_cell.angle_gamma   90.00
#
_symmetry.space_group_name_H-M   'P 1'
#
loop_
_entity.id
_entity.type
_entity.pdbx_description
1 polymer ?
#
loop_
_entity_poly.entity_id
_entity_poly.type
_entity_poly.pdbx_seq_one_letter_code
_entity_poly.pdbx_strand_id
1 'polypeptide(L)'
;MGLGTQRLGRLDISEEQVEFMDMAERFCRDTASIAALREMVAAGEGLDVSAADAMSAMGWFGITIPEDYGGVGLTLAEAVPIAEQIGRRLMMVPFIPVTVAAQAILAGGTGAQKNQYLPKIVDEGGAALALSEVNGSFDLADIAATASLGKQGYKLSGTKILVECLDSAEFLVLSALVDGAVRLFVFETSLIPETAMRRETLIDETKRSYTLTLDGIISVSYTHLTLPTKA
;
A
#
# COMPACT_ATOMS: atom_id res chain seq x y z
N MET A 1 -39.06 -7.67 12.55
CA MET A 1 -38.33 -7.65 13.83
C MET A 1 -36.90 -7.31 13.50
N GLY A 2 -36.54 -6.03 13.64
CA GLY A 2 -35.18 -5.55 13.36
C GLY A 2 -34.25 -5.96 14.48
N LEU A 3 -33.15 -6.63 14.13
CA LEU A 3 -32.02 -6.84 15.02
C LEU A 3 -31.38 -5.47 15.27
N GLY A 4 -31.60 -4.91 16.45
CA GLY A 4 -30.95 -3.68 16.89
C GLY A 4 -29.45 -3.84 16.88
N THR A 5 -28.79 -3.03 16.07
CA THR A 5 -27.35 -2.79 16.17
C THR A 5 -27.07 -2.23 17.54
N GLN A 6 -26.55 -3.06 18.45
CA GLN A 6 -25.90 -2.57 19.67
C GLN A 6 -24.69 -1.74 19.22
N ARG A 7 -24.78 -0.43 19.39
CA ARG A 7 -23.67 0.50 19.23
C ARG A 7 -22.59 0.14 20.29
N LEU A 8 -21.54 -0.51 19.84
CA LEU A 8 -20.28 -0.54 20.58
C LEU A 8 -19.84 0.91 20.78
N GLY A 9 -19.55 1.27 22.01
CA GLY A 9 -19.26 2.56 22.60
C GLY A 9 -19.03 3.73 21.63
N ARG A 10 -19.68 4.86 21.89
CA ARG A 10 -19.55 6.11 21.15
C ARG A 10 -18.08 6.45 20.89
N LEU A 11 -17.60 6.13 19.69
CA LEU A 11 -16.58 6.95 19.06
C LEU A 11 -17.30 8.27 18.73
N ASP A 12 -16.77 9.40 19.20
CA ASP A 12 -17.25 10.71 18.79
C ASP A 12 -16.85 10.90 17.32
N ILE A 13 -17.71 10.42 16.41
CA ILE A 13 -17.55 10.53 14.96
C ILE A 13 -18.09 11.90 14.57
N SER A 14 -17.28 12.72 13.92
CA SER A 14 -17.69 14.02 13.41
C SER A 14 -18.75 13.90 12.31
N GLU A 15 -19.51 14.97 12.04
CA GLU A 15 -20.46 15.00 10.92
C GLU A 15 -19.74 14.76 9.59
N GLU A 16 -18.55 15.31 9.40
CA GLU A 16 -17.73 15.10 8.21
C GLU A 16 -17.33 13.62 8.04
N GLN A 17 -16.97 12.94 9.13
CA GLN A 17 -16.67 11.50 9.07
C GLN A 17 -17.89 10.67 8.70
N VAL A 18 -19.09 11.06 9.15
CA VAL A 18 -20.35 10.40 8.75
C VAL A 18 -20.59 10.57 7.25
N GLU A 19 -20.37 11.78 6.71
CA GLU A 19 -20.51 12.03 5.27
C GLU A 19 -19.51 11.21 4.45
N PHE A 20 -18.26 11.08 4.92
CA PHE A 20 -17.26 10.22 4.30
C PHE A 20 -17.66 8.74 4.33
N MET A 21 -18.21 8.26 5.45
CA MET A 21 -18.70 6.89 5.56
C MET A 21 -19.83 6.61 4.58
N ASP A 22 -20.78 7.53 4.47
CA ASP A 22 -21.92 7.40 3.56
C ASP A 22 -21.48 7.47 2.09
N MET A 23 -20.49 8.30 1.78
CA MET A 23 -19.90 8.40 0.44
C MET A 23 -19.17 7.11 0.06
N ALA A 24 -18.34 6.59 0.98
CA ALA A 24 -17.61 5.34 0.77
C ALA A 24 -18.58 4.15 0.60
N GLU A 25 -19.63 4.07 1.42
CA GLU A 25 -20.64 3.01 1.29
C GLU A 25 -21.34 3.06 -0.06
N ARG A 26 -21.80 4.25 -0.49
CA ARG A 26 -22.47 4.42 -1.78
C ARG A 26 -21.56 4.03 -2.94
N PHE A 27 -20.35 4.58 -2.97
CA PHE A 27 -19.39 4.27 -4.03
C PHE A 27 -19.10 2.78 -4.12
N CYS A 28 -18.71 2.14 -3.02
CA CYS A 28 -18.38 0.72 -3.02
C CYS A 28 -19.58 -0.17 -3.33
N ARG A 29 -20.80 0.22 -2.94
CA ARG A 29 -22.02 -0.50 -3.28
C ARG A 29 -22.34 -0.40 -4.78
N ASP A 30 -22.17 0.78 -5.36
CA ASP A 30 -22.58 1.06 -6.73
C ASP A 30 -21.50 0.59 -7.74
N THR A 31 -20.23 0.48 -7.31
CA THR A 31 -19.11 0.04 -8.15
C THR A 31 -18.88 -1.47 -8.03
N ALA A 32 -18.97 -2.06 -6.83
CA ALA A 32 -18.62 -3.46 -6.59
C ALA A 32 -19.81 -4.40 -6.81
N SER A 33 -19.67 -5.34 -7.74
CA SER A 33 -20.61 -6.43 -8.00
C SER A 33 -19.94 -7.78 -7.71
N ILE A 34 -20.61 -8.62 -6.92
CA ILE A 34 -20.13 -9.99 -6.63
C ILE A 34 -20.04 -10.84 -7.92
N ALA A 35 -20.91 -10.60 -8.90
CA ALA A 35 -20.84 -11.30 -10.17
C ALA A 35 -19.58 -10.89 -10.95
N ALA A 36 -19.33 -9.59 -11.10
CA ALA A 36 -18.12 -9.08 -11.75
C ALA A 36 -16.86 -9.52 -11.03
N LEU A 37 -16.85 -9.47 -9.68
CA LEU A 37 -15.71 -9.96 -8.88
C LEU A 37 -15.38 -11.43 -9.19
N ARG A 38 -16.39 -12.30 -9.27
CA ARG A 38 -16.19 -13.72 -9.60
C ARG A 38 -15.63 -13.92 -11.02
N GLU A 39 -16.08 -13.10 -11.98
CA GLU A 39 -15.56 -13.11 -13.35
C GLU A 39 -14.09 -12.67 -13.37
N MET A 40 -13.73 -11.61 -12.67
CA MET A 40 -12.35 -11.13 -12.54
C MET A 40 -11.44 -12.17 -11.90
N VAL A 41 -11.86 -12.79 -10.79
CA VAL A 41 -11.12 -13.88 -10.14
C VAL A 41 -10.94 -15.06 -11.09
N ALA A 42 -11.99 -15.48 -11.78
CA ALA A 42 -11.92 -16.58 -12.76
C ALA A 42 -11.01 -16.26 -13.98
N ALA A 43 -10.96 -14.99 -14.38
CA ALA A 43 -10.03 -14.50 -15.41
C ALA A 43 -8.58 -14.38 -14.91
N GLY A 44 -8.35 -14.51 -13.60
CA GLY A 44 -7.03 -14.32 -12.99
C GLY A 44 -6.59 -12.86 -12.91
N GLU A 45 -7.52 -11.92 -13.00
CA GLU A 45 -7.26 -10.49 -12.79
C GLU A 45 -6.89 -10.23 -11.33
N GLY A 46 -6.10 -9.19 -11.08
CA GLY A 46 -5.61 -8.86 -9.73
C GLY A 46 -5.96 -7.45 -9.28
N LEU A 47 -6.52 -6.66 -10.19
CA LEU A 47 -6.86 -5.27 -9.96
C LEU A 47 -8.15 -4.93 -10.73
N ASP A 48 -9.10 -4.32 -10.07
CA ASP A 48 -10.22 -3.63 -10.70
C ASP A 48 -9.74 -2.23 -11.13
N VAL A 49 -9.24 -2.14 -12.35
CA VAL A 49 -8.68 -0.91 -12.92
C VAL A 49 -9.75 0.20 -12.93
N SER A 50 -10.99 -0.12 -13.30
CA SER A 50 -12.07 0.85 -13.36
C SER A 50 -12.41 1.43 -11.98
N ALA A 51 -12.44 0.59 -10.95
CA ALA A 51 -12.64 1.03 -9.58
C ALA A 51 -11.46 1.85 -9.06
N ALA A 52 -10.23 1.43 -9.37
CA ALA A 52 -9.02 2.16 -8.99
C ALA A 52 -8.95 3.55 -9.64
N ASP A 53 -9.26 3.67 -10.93
CA ASP A 53 -9.34 4.95 -11.65
C ASP A 53 -10.39 5.88 -11.04
N ALA A 54 -11.57 5.34 -10.72
CA ALA A 54 -12.62 6.11 -10.07
C ALA A 54 -12.22 6.59 -8.67
N MET A 55 -11.51 5.76 -7.89
CA MET A 55 -10.98 6.14 -6.58
C MET A 55 -9.89 7.22 -6.70
N SER A 56 -9.02 7.13 -7.71
CA SER A 56 -8.03 8.18 -8.00
C SER A 56 -8.71 9.50 -8.33
N ALA A 57 -9.70 9.49 -9.22
CA ALA A 57 -10.47 10.68 -9.58
C ALA A 57 -11.20 11.33 -8.39
N MET A 58 -11.53 10.56 -7.35
CA MET A 58 -12.09 11.05 -6.09
C MET A 58 -11.02 11.50 -5.08
N GLY A 59 -9.72 11.39 -5.41
CA GLY A 59 -8.61 11.73 -4.53
C GLY A 59 -8.38 10.76 -3.37
N TRP A 60 -8.95 9.56 -3.41
CA TRP A 60 -8.89 8.63 -2.27
C TRP A 60 -7.50 8.07 -2.01
N PHE A 61 -6.67 7.86 -3.03
CA PHE A 61 -5.28 7.47 -2.82
C PHE A 61 -4.45 8.56 -2.16
N GLY A 62 -4.84 9.83 -2.34
CA GLY A 62 -4.22 10.99 -1.71
C GLY A 62 -4.88 11.46 -0.42
N ILE A 63 -5.87 10.73 0.13
CA ILE A 63 -6.71 11.21 1.25
C ILE A 63 -5.88 11.64 2.47
N THR A 64 -4.81 10.91 2.79
CA THR A 64 -3.94 11.19 3.94
C THR A 64 -2.66 11.93 3.57
N ILE A 65 -2.49 12.31 2.32
CA ILE A 65 -1.33 13.05 1.82
C ILE A 65 -1.63 14.56 1.97
N PRO A 66 -0.70 15.37 2.53
CA PRO A 66 -0.90 16.81 2.65
C PRO A 66 -1.13 17.51 1.29
N GLU A 67 -1.87 18.61 1.32
CA GLU A 67 -2.17 19.46 0.15
C GLU A 67 -0.91 19.95 -0.57
N ASP A 68 0.18 20.21 0.17
CA ASP A 68 1.48 20.59 -0.39
C ASP A 68 2.04 19.58 -1.40
N TYR A 69 1.56 18.31 -1.35
CA TYR A 69 1.93 17.24 -2.28
C TYR A 69 0.76 16.81 -3.18
N GLY A 70 -0.28 17.63 -3.26
CA GLY A 70 -1.46 17.38 -4.11
C GLY A 70 -2.53 16.49 -3.47
N GLY A 71 -2.38 16.09 -2.21
CA GLY A 71 -3.36 15.27 -1.48
C GLY A 71 -4.51 16.07 -0.88
N VAL A 72 -5.36 15.40 -0.13
CA VAL A 72 -6.54 15.99 0.53
C VAL A 72 -6.21 16.52 1.95
N GLY A 73 -5.13 16.02 2.56
CA GLY A 73 -4.65 16.49 3.86
C GLY A 73 -5.46 15.99 5.07
N LEU A 74 -6.28 14.95 4.90
CA LEU A 74 -7.03 14.34 5.98
C LEU A 74 -6.19 13.34 6.79
N THR A 75 -6.77 12.72 7.80
CA THR A 75 -6.09 11.76 8.68
C THR A 75 -6.42 10.31 8.32
N LEU A 76 -5.79 9.37 9.01
CA LEU A 76 -6.14 7.95 8.89
C LEU A 76 -7.58 7.67 9.37
N ALA A 77 -8.16 8.53 10.21
CA ALA A 77 -9.53 8.36 10.67
C ALA A 77 -10.54 8.42 9.52
N GLU A 78 -10.29 9.24 8.49
CA GLU A 78 -11.11 9.34 7.28
C GLU A 78 -10.79 8.23 6.26
N ALA A 79 -9.58 7.67 6.29
CA ALA A 79 -9.21 6.55 5.43
C ALA A 79 -9.83 5.21 5.90
N VAL A 80 -10.04 5.03 7.22
CA VAL A 80 -10.58 3.79 7.79
C VAL A 80 -11.97 3.43 7.25
N PRO A 81 -12.96 4.33 7.19
CA PRO A 81 -14.28 4.04 6.60
C PRO A 81 -14.19 3.56 5.15
N ILE A 82 -13.29 4.13 4.35
CA ILE A 82 -13.08 3.71 2.96
C ILE A 82 -12.54 2.28 2.93
N ALA A 83 -11.51 1.99 3.73
CA ALA A 83 -10.93 0.64 3.83
C ALA A 83 -11.97 -0.40 4.29
N GLU A 84 -12.85 -0.03 5.24
CA GLU A 84 -13.94 -0.88 5.71
C GLU A 84 -14.92 -1.24 4.58
N GLN A 85 -15.35 -0.27 3.79
CA GLN A 85 -16.30 -0.50 2.70
C GLN A 85 -15.66 -1.29 1.55
N ILE A 86 -14.39 -1.05 1.22
CA ILE A 86 -13.61 -1.85 0.28
C ILE A 86 -13.59 -3.32 0.73
N GLY A 87 -13.27 -3.57 2.00
CA GLY A 87 -13.26 -4.93 2.56
C GLY A 87 -14.65 -5.58 2.59
N ARG A 88 -15.70 -4.85 2.93
CA ARG A 88 -17.08 -5.35 2.93
C ARG A 88 -17.56 -5.80 1.55
N ARG A 89 -17.02 -5.21 0.49
CA ARG A 89 -17.36 -5.49 -0.90
C ARG A 89 -16.34 -6.34 -1.64
N LEU A 90 -15.25 -6.71 -0.96
CA LEU A 90 -14.14 -7.50 -1.51
C LEU A 90 -13.54 -6.85 -2.77
N MET A 91 -13.48 -5.52 -2.80
CA MET A 91 -12.97 -4.80 -3.97
C MET A 91 -11.48 -5.08 -4.19
N MET A 92 -11.12 -5.35 -5.43
CA MET A 92 -9.74 -5.65 -5.83
C MET A 92 -8.99 -4.36 -6.16
N VAL A 93 -8.73 -3.54 -5.12
CA VAL A 93 -8.06 -2.24 -5.25
C VAL A 93 -6.93 -2.12 -4.21
N PRO A 94 -5.80 -1.43 -4.53
CA PRO A 94 -4.61 -1.39 -3.69
C PRO A 94 -4.66 -0.30 -2.60
N PHE A 95 -5.83 0.04 -2.08
CA PHE A 95 -6.02 1.18 -1.17
C PHE A 95 -5.15 1.11 0.08
N ILE A 96 -5.14 -0.04 0.77
CA ILE A 96 -4.39 -0.21 2.02
C ILE A 96 -2.88 -0.15 1.79
N PRO A 97 -2.27 -0.95 0.87
CA PRO A 97 -0.82 -0.90 0.64
C PRO A 97 -0.36 0.49 0.17
N VAL A 98 -1.15 1.16 -0.67
CA VAL A 98 -0.87 2.53 -1.14
C VAL A 98 -0.90 3.53 0.02
N THR A 99 -1.93 3.49 0.86
CA THR A 99 -2.04 4.37 2.03
C THR A 99 -0.86 4.18 2.99
N VAL A 100 -0.47 2.92 3.28
CA VAL A 100 0.66 2.64 4.18
C VAL A 100 1.99 3.05 3.56
N ALA A 101 2.18 2.86 2.25
CA ALA A 101 3.36 3.34 1.54
C ALA A 101 3.48 4.87 1.60
N ALA A 102 2.36 5.60 1.40
CA ALA A 102 2.32 7.05 1.55
C ALA A 102 2.72 7.50 2.96
N GLN A 103 2.17 6.86 4.00
CA GLN A 103 2.51 7.16 5.40
C GLN A 103 4.00 6.88 5.69
N ALA A 104 4.57 5.81 5.15
CA ALA A 104 5.99 5.51 5.30
C ALA A 104 6.87 6.61 4.68
N ILE A 105 6.52 7.10 3.49
CA ILE A 105 7.22 8.20 2.81
C ILE A 105 7.05 9.52 3.59
N LEU A 106 5.85 9.80 4.10
CA LEU A 106 5.59 11.00 4.92
C LEU A 106 6.41 11.00 6.22
N ALA A 107 6.51 9.85 6.89
CA ALA A 107 7.20 9.72 8.16
C ALA A 107 8.72 9.80 8.01
N GLY A 108 9.29 9.17 6.98
CA GLY A 108 10.76 8.97 6.87
C GLY A 108 11.42 9.62 5.67
N GLY A 109 10.65 10.11 4.69
CA GLY A 109 11.17 10.69 3.45
C GLY A 109 11.77 12.08 3.63
N THR A 110 12.84 12.36 2.90
CA THR A 110 13.34 13.72 2.70
C THR A 110 12.35 14.57 1.91
N GLY A 111 12.47 15.89 1.94
CA GLY A 111 11.64 16.78 1.13
C GLY A 111 11.67 16.44 -0.37
N ALA A 112 12.85 16.08 -0.91
CA ALA A 112 12.99 15.66 -2.30
C ALA A 112 12.22 14.37 -2.62
N GLN A 113 12.28 13.38 -1.73
CA GLN A 113 11.56 12.12 -1.87
C GLN A 113 10.04 12.32 -1.79
N LYS A 114 9.58 13.12 -0.82
CA LYS A 114 8.16 13.47 -0.70
C LYS A 114 7.63 14.14 -1.97
N ASN A 115 8.35 15.11 -2.49
CA ASN A 115 8.00 15.80 -3.74
C ASN A 115 8.03 14.87 -4.97
N GLN A 116 8.86 13.83 -4.96
CA GLN A 116 8.98 12.89 -6.06
C GLN A 116 7.87 11.83 -6.07
N TYR A 117 7.55 11.26 -4.90
CA TYR A 117 6.70 10.05 -4.82
C TYR A 117 5.26 10.33 -4.41
N LEU A 118 5.01 11.31 -3.51
CA LEU A 118 3.65 11.53 -3.02
C LEU A 118 2.68 12.01 -4.11
N PRO A 119 3.05 12.94 -5.03
CA PRO A 119 2.16 13.29 -6.13
C PRO A 119 1.80 12.10 -7.03
N LYS A 120 2.74 11.19 -7.29
CA LYS A 120 2.46 9.97 -8.07
C LYS A 120 1.44 9.06 -7.38
N ILE A 121 1.48 8.97 -6.05
CA ILE A 121 0.46 8.23 -5.29
C ILE A 121 -0.92 8.89 -5.45
N VAL A 122 -0.98 10.21 -5.38
CA VAL A 122 -2.25 10.96 -5.53
C VAL A 122 -2.86 10.71 -6.90
N ASP A 123 -2.04 10.77 -7.95
CA ASP A 123 -2.50 10.70 -9.33
C ASP A 123 -2.89 9.27 -9.76
N GLU A 124 -2.14 8.26 -9.35
CA GLU A 124 -2.23 6.91 -9.93
C GLU A 124 -2.38 5.79 -8.89
N GLY A 125 -2.15 6.06 -7.60
CA GLY A 125 -2.17 5.02 -6.56
C GLY A 125 -1.12 3.92 -6.78
N GLY A 126 -0.07 4.21 -7.54
CA GLY A 126 0.89 3.24 -8.07
C GLY A 126 1.99 2.80 -7.07
N ALA A 127 1.66 2.51 -5.81
CA ALA A 127 2.62 2.11 -4.79
C ALA A 127 2.35 0.71 -4.23
N ALA A 128 3.40 -0.11 -4.10
CA ALA A 128 3.39 -1.36 -3.37
C ALA A 128 4.23 -1.28 -2.09
N LEU A 129 3.98 -2.20 -1.16
CA LEU A 129 4.65 -2.26 0.14
C LEU A 129 5.19 -3.66 0.41
N ALA A 130 6.49 -3.79 0.71
CA ALA A 130 7.18 -5.05 0.97
C ALA A 130 7.84 -5.03 2.35
N LEU A 131 7.09 -5.36 3.38
CA LEU A 131 7.59 -5.43 4.77
C LEU A 131 7.74 -6.87 5.25
N SER A 132 6.78 -7.74 4.93
CA SER A 132 6.70 -9.11 5.44
C SER A 132 7.80 -10.00 4.87
N GLU A 133 8.31 -10.91 5.69
CA GLU A 133 9.32 -11.91 5.33
C GLU A 133 8.86 -13.33 5.69
N VAL A 134 9.61 -14.33 5.24
CA VAL A 134 9.24 -15.76 5.36
C VAL A 134 9.04 -16.21 6.81
N ASN A 135 9.69 -15.54 7.77
CA ASN A 135 9.51 -15.81 9.20
C ASN A 135 8.11 -15.43 9.73
N GLY A 136 7.32 -14.65 8.97
CA GLY A 136 5.97 -14.23 9.33
C GLY A 136 5.89 -13.25 10.50
N SER A 137 7.02 -12.70 10.96
CA SER A 137 7.04 -11.71 12.03
C SER A 137 6.66 -10.32 11.52
N PHE A 138 5.94 -9.57 12.36
CA PHE A 138 5.69 -8.15 12.18
C PHE A 138 6.62 -7.28 13.03
N ASP A 139 7.53 -7.88 13.80
CA ASP A 139 8.54 -7.13 14.55
C ASP A 139 9.66 -6.68 13.61
N LEU A 140 9.95 -5.39 13.63
CA LEU A 140 11.05 -4.82 12.85
C LEU A 140 12.43 -5.38 13.25
N ALA A 141 12.56 -5.90 14.47
CA ALA A 141 13.79 -6.56 14.93
C ALA A 141 14.08 -7.87 14.21
N ASP A 142 13.05 -8.51 13.63
CA ASP A 142 13.15 -9.80 12.94
C ASP A 142 13.37 -9.67 11.43
N ILE A 143 13.56 -8.45 10.93
CA ILE A 143 13.87 -8.21 9.51
C ILE A 143 15.24 -8.83 9.20
N ALA A 144 15.28 -9.71 8.19
CA ALA A 144 16.47 -10.40 7.72
C ALA A 144 16.99 -9.90 6.37
N ALA A 145 16.12 -9.28 5.55
CA ALA A 145 16.55 -8.66 4.29
C ALA A 145 17.61 -7.59 4.57
N THR A 146 18.64 -7.52 3.74
CA THR A 146 19.78 -6.62 3.92
C THR A 146 19.98 -5.72 2.71
N ALA A 147 20.59 -4.56 2.95
CA ALA A 147 21.05 -3.65 1.92
C ALA A 147 22.47 -3.21 2.21
N SER A 148 23.37 -3.37 1.24
CA SER A 148 24.78 -2.98 1.34
C SER A 148 25.13 -1.93 0.29
N LEU A 149 25.81 -0.86 0.71
CA LEU A 149 26.23 0.20 -0.21
C LEU A 149 27.31 -0.29 -1.15
N GLY A 150 27.04 -0.24 -2.46
CA GLY A 150 27.97 -0.56 -3.53
C GLY A 150 28.30 0.69 -4.39
N LYS A 151 29.06 0.49 -5.46
CA LYS A 151 29.47 1.58 -6.36
C LYS A 151 28.28 2.21 -7.14
N GLN A 152 27.20 1.45 -7.34
CA GLN A 152 26.04 1.85 -8.15
C GLN A 152 24.79 2.13 -7.32
N GLY A 153 24.88 2.08 -5.99
CA GLY A 153 23.78 2.21 -5.07
C GLY A 153 23.73 1.07 -4.06
N TYR A 154 22.59 0.88 -3.42
CA TYR A 154 22.40 -0.21 -2.46
C TYR A 154 22.07 -1.51 -3.19
N LYS A 155 22.87 -2.56 -2.93
CA LYS A 155 22.57 -3.93 -3.33
C LYS A 155 21.69 -4.58 -2.27
N LEU A 156 20.50 -5.00 -2.68
CA LEU A 156 19.53 -5.68 -1.83
C LEU A 156 19.73 -7.19 -1.85
N SER A 157 19.44 -7.85 -0.74
CA SER A 157 19.42 -9.31 -0.60
C SER A 157 18.37 -9.76 0.40
N GLY A 158 17.73 -10.89 0.13
CA GLY A 158 16.69 -11.49 0.95
C GLY A 158 15.40 -11.74 0.17
N THR A 159 14.34 -12.06 0.88
CA THR A 159 13.03 -12.38 0.28
C THR A 159 11.91 -11.68 1.03
N LYS A 160 11.08 -10.97 0.31
CA LYS A 160 9.81 -10.41 0.80
C LYS A 160 8.65 -11.25 0.33
N ILE A 161 7.62 -11.37 1.17
CA ILE A 161 6.39 -12.11 0.87
C ILE A 161 5.19 -11.19 1.07
N LEU A 162 4.04 -11.62 0.59
CA LEU A 162 2.77 -10.90 0.71
C LEU A 162 2.86 -9.46 0.19
N VAL A 163 3.58 -9.27 -0.92
CA VAL A 163 3.68 -7.97 -1.59
C VAL A 163 2.46 -7.80 -2.49
N GLU A 164 1.44 -7.11 -2.00
CA GLU A 164 0.18 -6.91 -2.74
C GLU A 164 0.38 -5.97 -3.93
N CYS A 165 -0.26 -6.28 -5.05
CA CYS A 165 -0.34 -5.46 -6.27
C CYS A 165 1.02 -5.02 -6.84
N LEU A 166 2.08 -5.84 -6.64
CA LEU A 166 3.43 -5.50 -7.11
C LEU A 166 3.51 -5.38 -8.64
N ASP A 167 2.73 -6.17 -9.36
CA ASP A 167 2.68 -6.19 -10.83
C ASP A 167 2.05 -4.94 -11.46
N SER A 168 1.28 -4.18 -10.68
CA SER A 168 0.60 -2.95 -11.12
C SER A 168 1.17 -1.69 -10.48
N ALA A 169 2.13 -1.82 -9.57
CA ALA A 169 2.73 -0.67 -8.90
C ALA A 169 3.85 -0.02 -9.73
N GLU A 170 3.95 1.30 -9.73
CA GLU A 170 5.07 2.04 -10.32
C GLU A 170 6.33 1.99 -9.46
N PHE A 171 6.14 2.02 -8.14
CA PHE A 171 7.25 1.94 -7.20
C PHE A 171 6.92 1.10 -5.97
N LEU A 172 7.97 0.64 -5.32
CA LEU A 172 7.93 -0.22 -4.17
C LEU A 172 8.59 0.45 -2.96
N VAL A 173 7.91 0.42 -1.82
CA VAL A 173 8.49 0.72 -0.51
C VAL A 173 8.83 -0.59 0.18
N LEU A 174 10.08 -0.80 0.56
CA LEU A 174 10.50 -2.02 1.25
C LEU A 174 11.41 -1.74 2.46
N SER A 175 11.42 -2.67 3.42
CA SER A 175 12.32 -2.65 4.57
C SER A 175 13.53 -3.55 4.34
N ALA A 176 14.73 -3.07 4.76
CA ALA A 176 15.95 -3.88 4.82
C ALA A 176 16.90 -3.34 5.90
N LEU A 177 17.85 -4.16 6.35
CA LEU A 177 18.89 -3.79 7.28
C LEU A 177 20.07 -3.13 6.56
N VAL A 178 20.50 -1.98 7.05
CA VAL A 178 21.78 -1.35 6.72
C VAL A 178 22.58 -1.22 8.00
N ASP A 179 23.72 -1.85 8.07
CA ASP A 179 24.61 -1.85 9.26
C ASP A 179 23.85 -2.18 10.57
N GLY A 180 22.94 -3.15 10.50
CA GLY A 180 22.14 -3.61 11.63
C GLY A 180 20.93 -2.71 11.98
N ALA A 181 20.70 -1.62 11.26
CA ALA A 181 19.54 -0.75 11.46
C ALA A 181 18.53 -0.90 10.34
N VAL A 182 17.24 -0.97 10.69
CA VAL A 182 16.15 -1.03 9.71
C VAL A 182 16.05 0.29 8.95
N ARG A 183 16.01 0.19 7.63
CA ARG A 183 15.76 1.30 6.71
C ARG A 183 14.65 0.93 5.74
N LEU A 184 13.92 1.93 5.29
CA LEU A 184 12.96 1.78 4.20
C LEU A 184 13.59 2.30 2.90
N PHE A 185 13.41 1.55 1.84
CA PHE A 185 13.86 1.89 0.49
C PHE A 185 12.65 2.16 -0.39
N VAL A 186 12.77 3.16 -1.26
CA VAL A 186 11.78 3.40 -2.32
C VAL A 186 12.51 3.29 -3.64
N PHE A 187 11.97 2.51 -4.59
CA PHE A 187 12.52 2.41 -5.94
C PHE A 187 11.43 1.99 -6.94
N GLU A 188 11.69 2.28 -8.21
CA GLU A 188 10.76 1.97 -9.30
C GLU A 188 10.69 0.46 -9.54
N THR A 189 9.47 -0.06 -9.69
CA THR A 189 9.24 -1.49 -9.95
C THR A 189 9.80 -1.94 -11.30
N SER A 190 9.96 -1.02 -12.25
CA SER A 190 10.64 -1.27 -13.54
C SER A 190 12.08 -1.77 -13.40
N LEU A 191 12.71 -1.57 -12.24
CA LEU A 191 14.04 -2.09 -11.91
C LEU A 191 14.01 -3.54 -11.39
N ILE A 192 12.83 -4.10 -11.16
CA ILE A 192 12.63 -5.46 -10.66
C ILE A 192 12.52 -6.41 -11.87
N PRO A 193 13.43 -7.37 -12.03
CA PRO A 193 13.28 -8.38 -13.05
C PRO A 193 12.01 -9.23 -12.82
N GLU A 194 11.28 -9.59 -13.86
CA GLU A 194 10.11 -10.46 -13.73
C GLU A 194 10.44 -11.79 -13.04
N THR A 195 11.65 -12.31 -13.26
CA THR A 195 12.15 -13.54 -12.61
C THR A 195 12.32 -13.42 -11.11
N ALA A 196 12.38 -12.20 -10.56
CA ALA A 196 12.44 -11.94 -9.13
C ALA A 196 11.06 -11.96 -8.46
N MET A 197 9.99 -11.90 -9.25
CA MET A 197 8.61 -11.89 -8.77
C MET A 197 7.96 -13.26 -9.01
N ARG A 198 7.38 -13.84 -7.97
CA ARG A 198 6.60 -15.06 -8.06
C ARG A 198 5.23 -14.84 -7.45
N ARG A 199 4.18 -14.98 -8.26
CA ARG A 199 2.79 -14.90 -7.77
C ARG A 199 2.54 -15.93 -6.67
N GLU A 200 1.89 -15.51 -5.61
CA GLU A 200 1.45 -16.36 -4.50
C GLU A 200 0.02 -16.85 -4.71
N THR A 201 -0.29 -18.02 -4.16
CA THR A 201 -1.66 -18.53 -4.07
C THR A 201 -2.17 -18.28 -2.67
N LEU A 202 -3.15 -17.39 -2.54
CA LEU A 202 -3.78 -17.05 -1.28
C LEU A 202 -5.16 -17.71 -1.17
N ILE A 203 -5.65 -17.91 0.06
CA ILE A 203 -7.04 -18.33 0.31
C ILE A 203 -8.02 -17.25 -0.16
N ASP A 204 -7.66 -15.98 0.03
CA ASP A 204 -8.39 -14.83 -0.51
C ASP A 204 -7.94 -14.60 -1.96
N GLU A 205 -8.69 -15.15 -2.91
CA GLU A 205 -8.42 -15.01 -4.34
C GLU A 205 -8.70 -13.59 -4.88
N THR A 206 -9.30 -12.71 -4.08
CA THR A 206 -9.49 -11.29 -4.44
C THR A 206 -8.22 -10.47 -4.23
N LYS A 207 -7.18 -11.07 -3.66
CA LYS A 207 -5.88 -10.46 -3.43
C LYS A 207 -4.84 -11.02 -4.37
N ARG A 208 -4.12 -10.12 -5.04
CA ARG A 208 -2.96 -10.49 -5.83
C ARG A 208 -1.69 -10.16 -5.06
N SER A 209 -0.95 -11.18 -4.70
CA SER A 209 0.25 -11.10 -3.88
C SER A 209 1.44 -11.78 -4.52
N TYR A 210 2.62 -11.31 -4.17
CA TYR A 210 3.89 -11.77 -4.74
C TYR A 210 4.92 -12.04 -3.65
N THR A 211 5.69 -13.12 -3.86
CA THR A 211 7.02 -13.26 -3.27
C THR A 211 8.00 -12.50 -4.15
N LEU A 212 8.83 -11.65 -3.54
CA LEU A 212 9.88 -10.88 -4.19
C LEU A 212 11.26 -11.32 -3.69
N THR A 213 12.08 -11.87 -4.59
CA THR A 213 13.49 -12.19 -4.32
C THR A 213 14.35 -10.98 -4.64
N LEU A 214 15.05 -10.45 -3.64
CA LEU A 214 15.82 -9.21 -3.74
C LEU A 214 17.23 -9.40 -4.31
N ASP A 215 17.71 -10.65 -4.41
CA ASP A 215 19.10 -10.94 -4.75
C ASP A 215 19.48 -10.41 -6.13
N GLY A 216 20.42 -9.47 -6.13
CA GLY A 216 20.91 -8.82 -7.35
C GLY A 216 20.16 -7.56 -7.76
N ILE A 217 19.09 -7.17 -7.07
CA ILE A 217 18.42 -5.88 -7.29
C ILE A 217 19.32 -4.77 -6.74
N ILE A 218 19.60 -3.77 -7.56
CA ILE A 218 20.37 -2.59 -7.19
C ILE A 218 19.41 -1.41 -7.12
N SER A 219 19.22 -0.86 -5.92
CA SER A 219 18.54 0.42 -5.75
C SER A 219 19.52 1.53 -6.11
N VAL A 220 19.35 2.10 -7.31
CA VAL A 220 20.19 3.22 -7.80
C VAL A 220 19.81 4.56 -7.16
N SER A 221 18.67 4.65 -6.51
CA SER A 221 18.23 5.85 -5.81
C SER A 221 18.65 5.77 -4.34
N TYR A 222 19.34 6.80 -3.83
CA TYR A 222 19.69 6.97 -2.41
C TYR A 222 18.44 7.27 -1.56
N THR A 223 17.42 6.44 -1.68
CA THR A 223 16.13 6.67 -1.05
C THR A 223 15.91 5.71 0.12
N HIS A 224 16.80 5.75 1.12
CA HIS A 224 16.43 5.19 2.40
C HIS A 224 15.64 6.23 3.21
N LEU A 225 14.46 5.84 3.62
CA LEU A 225 13.67 6.60 4.57
C LEU A 225 14.23 6.36 5.97
N THR A 226 14.42 7.43 6.74
CA THR A 226 14.85 7.28 8.12
C THR A 226 13.61 7.00 8.97
N LEU A 227 13.49 5.80 9.53
CA LEU A 227 12.43 5.54 10.50
C LEU A 227 12.64 6.43 11.72
N PRO A 228 11.59 7.07 12.27
CA PRO A 228 11.71 7.82 13.50
C PRO A 228 12.19 6.87 14.60
N THR A 229 13.36 7.15 15.16
CA THR A 229 13.81 6.50 16.38
C THR A 229 12.84 6.86 17.48
N LYS A 230 12.20 5.87 18.09
CA LYS A 230 11.46 6.11 19.33
C LYS A 230 12.41 6.77 20.32
N ALA A 231 12.12 8.03 20.69
CA ALA A 231 12.71 8.67 21.83
C ALA A 231 12.18 8.03 23.13
#